data_afcf405e524bfcce4087e5481809a9f6
#
_entry.id   afcf405e524bfcce4087e5481809a9f6
#
_cell.length_a   1.000
_cell.length_b   1.000
_cell.length_c   1.000
_cell.angle_alpha   90.00
_cell.angle_beta   90.00
_cell.angle_gamma   90.00
#
_symmetry.space_group_name_H-M   'P 1'
#
loop_
_entity.id
_entity.type
_entity.pdbx_description
1 polymer ?
#
loop_
_entity_poly.entity_id
_entity_poly.type
_entity_poly.pdbx_seq_one_letter_code
_entity_poly.pdbx_strand_id
1 'polypeptide(L)'
;STYHGFRDSVIIEILYACGLRISELLNLKKGDVYYKHEYIKVIGKGNKERLVPIGEKALKLLQLYIKNHRSKLPKIDPKCEDIIFLNRRGRKLTRQYVFQAIKTIAHEAGIKKNIHPHILRHSFASALIQGGANLIAVKEMMGHSSVVSTEIYTHLDTLHLRETLMLYHPHYQELNKRKSKES
;
A
#
# COMPACT_ATOMS: atom_id res chain seq x y z
N SER A 1 3.11 17.13 10.13
CA SER A 1 3.25 16.35 8.90
C SER A 1 2.25 16.81 7.86
N THR A 2 2.68 16.81 6.62
CA THR A 2 1.87 17.23 5.50
C THR A 2 0.86 16.15 5.11
N TYR A 3 -0.28 16.56 4.55
CA TYR A 3 -1.26 15.66 3.97
C TYR A 3 -0.63 14.63 3.03
N HIS A 4 0.27 15.07 2.17
CA HIS A 4 0.96 14.21 1.21
C HIS A 4 1.83 13.15 1.89
N GLY A 5 2.58 13.52 2.91
CA GLY A 5 3.48 12.59 3.60
C GLY A 5 2.73 11.44 4.25
N PHE A 6 1.63 11.71 4.93
CA PHE A 6 0.82 10.65 5.54
C PHE A 6 0.13 9.77 4.50
N ARG A 7 -0.52 10.38 3.52
CA ARG A 7 -1.15 9.64 2.42
C ARG A 7 -0.17 8.70 1.73
N ASP A 8 1.01 9.21 1.38
CA ASP A 8 2.01 8.43 0.64
C ASP A 8 2.56 7.27 1.48
N SER A 9 2.69 7.45 2.80
CA SER A 9 3.06 6.36 3.69
C SER A 9 2.00 5.26 3.72
N VAL A 10 0.74 5.62 3.73
CA VAL A 10 -0.36 4.65 3.69
C VAL A 10 -0.38 3.90 2.35
N ILE A 11 -0.16 4.60 1.25
CA ILE A 11 -0.05 3.99 -0.08
C ILE A 11 1.04 2.91 -0.09
N ILE A 12 2.22 3.20 0.40
CA ILE A 12 3.34 2.26 0.45
C ILE A 12 2.99 1.05 1.32
N GLU A 13 2.39 1.29 2.48
CA GLU A 13 1.97 0.20 3.37
C GLU A 13 0.95 -0.72 2.71
N ILE A 14 -0.04 -0.18 2.03
CA ILE A 14 -1.06 -0.97 1.34
C ILE A 14 -0.44 -1.76 0.17
N LEU A 15 0.41 -1.13 -0.63
CA LEU A 15 1.11 -1.81 -1.72
C LEU A 15 1.94 -2.99 -1.21
N TYR A 16 2.64 -2.81 -0.11
CA TYR A 16 3.43 -3.87 0.51
C TYR A 16 2.55 -4.95 1.15
N ALA A 17 1.56 -4.54 1.96
CA ALA A 17 0.74 -5.46 2.74
C ALA A 17 -0.20 -6.32 1.89
N CYS A 18 -0.66 -5.79 0.76
CA CYS A 18 -1.66 -6.43 -0.10
C CYS A 18 -1.13 -6.90 -1.45
N GLY A 19 0.09 -6.51 -1.82
CA GLY A 19 0.68 -6.88 -3.10
C GLY A 19 -0.07 -6.35 -4.32
N LEU A 20 -0.72 -5.20 -4.20
CA LEU A 20 -1.51 -4.63 -5.28
C LEU A 20 -0.66 -4.09 -6.44
N ARG A 21 -1.24 -4.11 -7.63
CA ARG A 21 -0.78 -3.26 -8.73
C ARG A 21 -1.14 -1.81 -8.42
N ILE A 22 -0.32 -0.88 -8.93
CA ILE A 22 -0.56 0.55 -8.70
C ILE A 22 -1.93 0.99 -9.22
N SER A 23 -2.35 0.49 -10.38
CA SER A 23 -3.67 0.80 -10.94
C SER A 23 -4.82 0.30 -10.06
N GLU A 24 -4.65 -0.85 -9.44
CA GLU A 24 -5.62 -1.42 -8.50
C GLU A 24 -5.75 -0.55 -7.24
N LEU A 25 -4.63 -0.11 -6.70
CA LEU A 25 -4.60 0.81 -5.56
C LEU A 25 -5.27 2.14 -5.88
N LEU A 26 -4.98 2.72 -7.04
CA LEU A 26 -5.54 4.01 -7.46
C LEU A 26 -7.05 3.95 -7.70
N ASN A 27 -7.58 2.79 -8.07
CA ASN A 27 -9.01 2.57 -8.28
C ASN A 27 -9.76 2.09 -7.03
N LEU A 28 -9.06 1.89 -5.92
CA LEU A 28 -9.66 1.40 -4.69
C LEU A 28 -10.68 2.40 -4.14
N LYS A 29 -11.89 1.91 -3.85
CA LYS A 29 -13.01 2.71 -3.35
C LYS A 29 -13.24 2.48 -1.86
N LYS A 30 -13.84 3.45 -1.19
CA LYS A 30 -14.22 3.33 0.23
C LYS A 30 -15.08 2.10 0.50
N GLY A 31 -16.02 1.78 -0.39
CA GLY A 31 -16.87 0.60 -0.28
C GLY A 31 -16.19 -0.75 -0.53
N ASP A 32 -14.95 -0.74 -1.01
CA ASP A 32 -14.17 -1.95 -1.25
C ASP A 32 -13.45 -2.46 0.00
N VAL A 33 -13.49 -1.72 1.10
CA VAL A 33 -12.82 -2.06 2.35
C VAL A 33 -13.79 -2.71 3.31
N TYR A 34 -13.52 -3.96 3.68
CA TYR A 34 -14.31 -4.75 4.62
C TYR A 34 -13.59 -4.81 5.97
N TYR A 35 -13.89 -3.84 6.82
CA TYR A 35 -13.18 -3.62 8.09
C TYR A 35 -13.32 -4.78 9.06
N LYS A 36 -14.52 -5.34 9.15
CA LYS A 36 -14.81 -6.43 10.09
C LYS A 36 -14.05 -7.72 9.75
N HIS A 37 -13.91 -8.01 8.46
CA HIS A 37 -13.30 -9.25 7.97
C HIS A 37 -11.84 -9.07 7.53
N GLU A 38 -11.34 -7.85 7.57
CA GLU A 38 -9.96 -7.50 7.18
C GLU A 38 -9.61 -7.91 5.74
N TYR A 39 -10.50 -7.60 4.80
CA TYR A 39 -10.22 -7.70 3.36
C TYR A 39 -10.42 -6.40 2.64
N ILE A 40 -9.82 -6.32 1.46
CA ILE A 40 -10.18 -5.37 0.43
C ILE A 40 -10.62 -6.10 -0.84
N LYS A 41 -11.60 -5.55 -1.53
CA LYS A 41 -12.00 -6.01 -2.85
C LYS A 41 -11.20 -5.26 -3.90
N VAL A 42 -10.56 -5.99 -4.79
CA VAL A 42 -9.72 -5.44 -5.84
C VAL A 42 -10.26 -5.85 -7.19
N ILE A 43 -10.36 -4.90 -8.11
CA ILE A 43 -10.78 -5.15 -9.49
C ILE A 43 -9.53 -5.10 -10.37
N GLY A 44 -9.17 -6.25 -10.89
CA GLY A 44 -8.00 -6.41 -11.75
C GLY A 44 -8.33 -6.34 -13.23
N LYS A 45 -7.39 -6.82 -14.05
CA LYS A 45 -7.51 -6.89 -15.49
C LYS A 45 -8.76 -7.69 -15.91
N GLY A 46 -9.52 -7.16 -16.87
CA GLY A 46 -10.74 -7.78 -17.37
C GLY A 46 -11.90 -7.71 -16.39
N ASN A 47 -11.94 -6.72 -15.51
CA ASN A 47 -12.97 -6.53 -14.48
C ASN A 47 -13.12 -7.71 -13.50
N LYS A 48 -12.10 -8.53 -13.36
CA LYS A 48 -12.10 -9.63 -12.40
C LYS A 48 -11.92 -9.10 -10.98
N GLU A 49 -12.88 -9.39 -10.13
CA GLU A 49 -12.82 -9.09 -8.71
C GLU A 49 -12.07 -10.19 -7.94
N ARG A 50 -11.28 -9.78 -6.96
CA ARG A 50 -10.71 -10.68 -5.97
C ARG A 50 -10.70 -10.03 -4.60
N LEU A 51 -10.72 -10.84 -3.56
CA LEU A 51 -10.55 -10.40 -2.19
C LEU A 51 -9.10 -10.60 -1.77
N VAL A 52 -8.51 -9.56 -1.20
CA VAL A 52 -7.13 -9.57 -0.73
C VAL A 52 -7.13 -9.30 0.77
N PRO A 53 -6.50 -10.16 1.57
CA PRO A 53 -6.37 -9.88 3.00
C PRO A 53 -5.58 -8.60 3.23
N ILE A 54 -6.04 -7.80 4.18
CA ILE A 54 -5.34 -6.62 4.66
C ILE A 54 -5.11 -6.77 6.16
N GLY A 55 -3.87 -6.71 6.60
CA GLY A 55 -3.55 -6.85 8.01
C GLY A 55 -4.10 -5.71 8.86
N GLU A 56 -4.26 -5.95 10.14
CA GLU A 56 -4.80 -4.98 11.12
C GLU A 56 -4.08 -3.62 11.06
N LYS A 57 -2.76 -3.64 10.95
CA LYS A 57 -1.94 -2.44 10.89
C LYS A 57 -2.22 -1.57 9.67
N ALA A 58 -2.21 -2.18 8.49
CA ALA A 58 -2.51 -1.49 7.24
C ALA A 58 -3.94 -0.96 7.24
N LEU A 59 -4.88 -1.73 7.77
CA LEU A 59 -6.27 -1.34 7.90
C LEU A 59 -6.45 -0.12 8.82
N LYS A 60 -5.78 -0.09 9.96
CA LYS A 60 -5.79 1.06 10.88
C LYS A 60 -5.23 2.32 10.23
N LEU A 61 -4.13 2.21 9.50
CA LEU A 61 -3.55 3.33 8.76
C LEU A 61 -4.51 3.87 7.69
N LEU A 62 -5.17 2.96 6.98
CA LEU A 62 -6.16 3.32 5.98
C LEU A 62 -7.34 4.07 6.60
N GLN A 63 -7.87 3.58 7.71
CA GLN A 63 -8.94 4.25 8.46
C GLN A 63 -8.54 5.65 8.92
N LEU A 64 -7.33 5.80 9.46
CA LEU A 64 -6.81 7.10 9.89
C LEU A 64 -6.69 8.08 8.72
N TYR A 65 -6.21 7.62 7.58
CA TYR A 65 -6.14 8.45 6.39
C TYR A 65 -7.53 8.91 5.94
N ILE A 66 -8.47 8.00 5.82
CA ILE A 66 -9.83 8.32 5.37
C ILE A 66 -10.50 9.30 6.34
N LYS A 67 -10.43 9.02 7.64
CA LYS A 67 -11.13 9.79 8.68
C LYS A 67 -10.49 11.14 8.98
N ASN A 68 -9.17 11.20 9.06
CA ASN A 68 -8.46 12.37 9.60
C ASN A 68 -7.77 13.22 8.54
N HIS A 69 -7.59 12.70 7.33
CA HIS A 69 -6.91 13.42 6.26
C HIS A 69 -7.80 13.63 5.03
N ARG A 70 -8.29 12.53 4.45
CA ARG A 70 -9.15 12.60 3.27
C ARG A 70 -10.43 13.40 3.53
N SER A 71 -11.09 13.16 4.64
CA SER A 71 -12.34 13.84 5.04
C SER A 71 -12.18 15.34 5.24
N LYS A 72 -10.97 15.81 5.47
CA LYS A 72 -10.64 17.23 5.69
C LYS A 72 -10.25 17.97 4.42
N LEU A 73 -10.28 17.31 3.29
CA LEU A 73 -10.05 18.00 2.02
C LEU A 73 -11.15 19.06 1.78
N PRO A 74 -10.77 20.28 1.39
CA PRO A 74 -11.71 21.36 1.22
C PRO A 74 -12.72 21.12 0.09
N LYS A 75 -12.32 20.31 -0.89
CA LYS A 75 -13.17 19.96 -2.04
C LYS A 75 -12.78 18.56 -2.53
N ILE A 76 -13.78 17.78 -2.89
CA ILE A 76 -13.62 16.50 -3.56
C ILE A 76 -14.40 16.56 -4.87
N ASP A 77 -13.74 16.21 -5.98
CA ASP A 77 -14.40 16.10 -7.28
C ASP A 77 -15.50 15.04 -7.18
N PRO A 78 -16.75 15.34 -7.59
CA PRO A 78 -17.87 14.40 -7.54
C PRO A 78 -17.57 13.06 -8.22
N LYS A 79 -16.75 13.04 -9.25
CA LYS A 79 -16.33 11.83 -9.95
C LYS A 79 -15.38 10.96 -9.11
N CYS A 80 -14.76 11.53 -8.09
CA CYS A 80 -13.79 10.88 -7.23
C CYS A 80 -14.30 10.68 -5.79
N GLU A 81 -15.59 10.87 -5.55
CA GLU A 81 -16.20 10.81 -4.22
C GLU A 81 -15.93 9.48 -3.51
N ASP A 82 -15.92 8.37 -4.24
CA ASP A 82 -15.71 7.05 -3.68
C ASP A 82 -14.24 6.62 -3.66
N ILE A 83 -13.38 7.29 -4.40
CA ILE A 83 -11.95 6.96 -4.49
C ILE A 83 -11.25 7.27 -3.16
N ILE A 84 -10.45 6.33 -2.66
CA ILE A 84 -9.78 6.48 -1.38
C ILE A 84 -8.64 7.49 -1.46
N PHE A 85 -7.68 7.28 -2.37
CA PHE A 85 -6.47 8.09 -2.44
C PHE A 85 -6.64 9.27 -3.39
N LEU A 86 -6.63 10.46 -2.83
CA LEU A 86 -6.86 11.72 -3.53
C LEU A 86 -5.68 12.68 -3.35
N ASN A 87 -5.48 13.54 -4.37
CA ASN A 87 -4.61 14.70 -4.23
C ASN A 87 -5.33 15.83 -3.46
N ARG A 88 -4.64 16.95 -3.21
CA ARG A 88 -5.22 18.10 -2.50
C ARG A 88 -6.39 18.75 -3.22
N ARG A 89 -6.51 18.56 -4.53
CA ARG A 89 -7.63 19.05 -5.34
C ARG A 89 -8.84 18.13 -5.29
N GLY A 90 -8.77 17.05 -4.51
CA GLY A 90 -9.84 16.06 -4.41
C GLY A 90 -9.99 15.18 -5.64
N ARG A 91 -8.93 14.97 -6.38
CA ARG A 91 -8.89 14.15 -7.59
C ARG A 91 -7.99 12.95 -7.42
N LYS A 92 -8.24 11.93 -8.24
CA LYS A 92 -7.45 10.71 -8.29
C LYS A 92 -5.97 10.99 -8.60
N LEU A 93 -5.09 10.27 -7.93
CA LEU A 93 -3.66 10.31 -8.20
C LEU A 93 -3.32 9.66 -9.54
N THR A 94 -2.17 10.03 -10.10
CA THR A 94 -1.60 9.39 -11.28
C THR A 94 -0.61 8.31 -10.90
N ARG A 95 -0.38 7.36 -11.81
CA ARG A 95 0.67 6.34 -11.66
C ARG A 95 2.05 6.98 -11.49
N GLN A 96 2.33 7.99 -12.31
CA GLN A 96 3.61 8.72 -12.27
C GLN A 96 3.86 9.39 -10.93
N TYR A 97 2.83 9.96 -10.32
CA TYR A 97 2.95 10.54 -8.98
C TYR A 97 3.38 9.49 -7.95
N VAL A 98 2.72 8.34 -7.93
CA VAL A 98 3.05 7.26 -6.96
C VAL A 98 4.45 6.71 -7.20
N PHE A 99 4.85 6.53 -8.46
CA PHE A 99 6.22 6.15 -8.81
C PHE A 99 7.25 7.13 -8.25
N GLN A 100 7.01 8.42 -8.47
CA GLN A 100 7.93 9.45 -7.99
C GLN A 100 7.97 9.54 -6.47
N ALA A 101 6.82 9.39 -5.81
CA ALA A 101 6.74 9.38 -4.35
C ALA A 101 7.55 8.23 -3.75
N ILE A 102 7.44 7.04 -4.31
CA ILE A 102 8.21 5.88 -3.85
C ILE A 102 9.71 6.10 -4.07
N LYS A 103 10.12 6.61 -5.23
CA LYS A 103 11.52 6.92 -5.52
C LYS A 103 12.10 7.95 -4.56
N THR A 104 11.36 9.01 -4.30
CA THR A 104 11.77 10.08 -3.40
C THR A 104 11.98 9.54 -1.98
N ILE A 105 11.03 8.79 -1.47
CA ILE A 105 11.11 8.17 -0.14
C ILE A 105 12.31 7.22 -0.05
N ALA A 106 12.49 6.38 -1.06
CA ALA A 106 13.60 5.44 -1.11
C ALA A 106 14.96 6.16 -1.14
N HIS A 107 15.07 7.22 -1.92
CA HIS A 107 16.28 8.04 -1.99
C HIS A 107 16.61 8.71 -0.67
N GLU A 108 15.62 9.33 -0.03
CA GLU A 108 15.77 9.94 1.30
C GLU A 108 16.15 8.92 2.37
N ALA A 109 15.70 7.69 2.22
CA ALA A 109 16.04 6.58 3.09
C ALA A 109 17.44 5.99 2.83
N GLY A 110 18.17 6.50 1.85
CA GLY A 110 19.50 6.00 1.47
C GLY A 110 19.48 4.66 0.75
N ILE A 111 18.35 4.25 0.21
CA ILE A 111 18.23 3.01 -0.57
C ILE A 111 18.81 3.27 -1.96
N LYS A 112 19.88 2.54 -2.30
CA LYS A 112 20.56 2.67 -3.59
C LYS A 112 19.90 1.92 -4.73
N LYS A 113 19.07 0.93 -4.42
CA LYS A 113 18.33 0.15 -5.43
C LYS A 113 17.18 0.99 -6.00
N ASN A 114 16.89 0.78 -7.27
CA ASN A 114 15.74 1.42 -7.91
C ASN A 114 14.44 0.81 -7.38
N ILE A 115 13.75 1.53 -6.51
CA ILE A 115 12.49 1.09 -5.89
C ILE A 115 11.30 1.60 -6.68
N HIS A 116 10.40 0.71 -7.02
CA HIS A 116 9.14 1.00 -7.72
C HIS A 116 8.03 0.05 -7.23
N PRO A 117 6.75 0.30 -7.57
CA PRO A 117 5.62 -0.51 -7.08
C PRO A 117 5.73 -2.00 -7.33
N HIS A 118 6.29 -2.41 -8.47
CA HIS A 118 6.50 -3.83 -8.78
C HIS A 118 7.45 -4.52 -7.81
N ILE A 119 8.48 -3.83 -7.34
CA ILE A 119 9.40 -4.36 -6.33
C ILE A 119 8.65 -4.63 -5.02
N LEU A 120 7.82 -3.71 -4.56
CA LEU A 120 7.01 -3.92 -3.37
C LEU A 120 6.06 -5.12 -3.52
N ARG A 121 5.46 -5.26 -4.69
CA ARG A 121 4.59 -6.37 -5.02
C ARG A 121 5.32 -7.71 -5.04
N HIS A 122 6.48 -7.77 -5.65
CA HIS A 122 7.34 -8.97 -5.65
C HIS A 122 7.80 -9.32 -4.24
N SER A 123 8.11 -8.33 -3.42
CA SER A 123 8.49 -8.52 -2.02
C SER A 123 7.36 -9.17 -1.22
N PHE A 124 6.13 -8.74 -1.44
CA PHE A 124 4.95 -9.36 -0.83
C PHE A 124 4.81 -10.83 -1.24
N ALA A 125 4.90 -11.13 -2.54
CA ALA A 125 4.81 -12.50 -3.04
C ALA A 125 5.92 -13.39 -2.49
N SER A 126 7.16 -12.89 -2.47
CA SER A 126 8.31 -13.62 -1.93
C SER A 126 8.14 -13.93 -0.45
N ALA A 127 7.66 -12.98 0.34
CA ALA A 127 7.41 -13.18 1.77
C ALA A 127 6.35 -14.26 2.02
N LEU A 128 5.28 -14.30 1.22
CA LEU A 128 4.26 -15.33 1.31
C LEU A 128 4.81 -16.72 0.97
N ILE A 129 5.58 -16.83 -0.10
CA ILE A 129 6.18 -18.11 -0.53
C ILE A 129 7.17 -18.64 0.52
N GLN A 130 8.02 -17.77 1.05
CA GLN A 130 8.96 -18.12 2.11
C GLN A 130 8.27 -18.51 3.41
N GLY A 131 7.10 -17.94 3.69
CA GLY A 131 6.24 -18.33 4.80
C GLY A 131 5.49 -19.64 4.60
N GLY A 132 5.74 -20.37 3.51
CA GLY A 132 5.12 -21.66 3.20
C GLY A 132 3.83 -21.58 2.39
N ALA A 133 3.46 -20.41 1.88
CA ALA A 133 2.28 -20.28 1.02
C ALA A 133 2.48 -21.02 -0.31
N ASN A 134 1.41 -21.65 -0.80
CA ASN A 134 1.40 -22.32 -2.09
C ASN A 134 1.56 -21.30 -3.23
N LEU A 135 2.43 -21.59 -4.17
CA LEU A 135 2.69 -20.72 -5.33
C LEU A 135 1.41 -20.41 -6.15
N ILE A 136 0.53 -21.40 -6.31
CA ILE A 136 -0.73 -21.22 -7.03
C ILE A 136 -1.64 -20.24 -6.27
N ALA A 137 -1.76 -20.39 -4.96
CA ALA A 137 -2.54 -19.49 -4.12
C ALA A 137 -1.99 -18.05 -4.17
N VAL A 138 -0.68 -17.88 -4.15
CA VAL A 138 -0.02 -16.57 -4.29
C VAL A 138 -0.32 -15.96 -5.64
N LYS A 139 -0.24 -16.72 -6.72
CA LYS A 139 -0.62 -16.26 -8.07
C LYS A 139 -2.07 -15.79 -8.15
N GLU A 140 -2.99 -16.53 -7.54
CA GLU A 140 -4.41 -16.13 -7.49
C GLU A 140 -4.61 -14.84 -6.69
N MET A 141 -3.98 -14.71 -5.53
CA MET A 141 -4.03 -13.48 -4.74
C MET A 141 -3.49 -12.28 -5.51
N MET A 142 -2.50 -12.48 -6.34
CA MET A 142 -1.88 -11.44 -7.15
C MET A 142 -2.59 -11.21 -8.50
N GLY A 143 -3.71 -11.86 -8.76
CA GLY A 143 -4.51 -11.66 -9.95
C GLY A 143 -3.87 -12.21 -11.21
N HIS A 144 -3.36 -13.44 -11.18
CA HIS A 144 -2.74 -14.16 -12.30
C HIS A 144 -1.54 -13.45 -12.94
N SER A 145 -0.93 -12.48 -12.26
CA SER A 145 0.33 -11.93 -12.74
C SER A 145 1.46 -12.92 -12.53
N SER A 146 2.46 -12.85 -13.41
CA SER A 146 3.67 -13.61 -13.25
C SER A 146 4.35 -13.27 -11.91
N VAL A 147 4.55 -14.28 -11.07
CA VAL A 147 5.35 -14.16 -9.84
C VAL A 147 6.84 -14.32 -10.16
N VAL A 148 7.15 -14.66 -11.41
CA VAL A 148 8.53 -14.82 -11.87
C VAL A 148 9.15 -13.44 -12.03
N SER A 149 9.92 -13.05 -11.04
CA SER A 149 10.83 -11.92 -11.13
C SER A 149 12.23 -12.44 -11.39
N THR A 150 12.94 -11.78 -12.29
CA THR A 150 14.36 -12.04 -12.52
C THR A 150 15.24 -11.60 -11.35
N GLU A 151 14.73 -10.76 -10.47
CA GLU A 151 15.40 -10.30 -9.26
C GLU A 151 14.80 -10.97 -8.05
N ILE A 152 15.53 -11.85 -7.43
CA ILE A 152 15.14 -12.51 -6.18
C ILE A 152 15.53 -11.59 -5.02
N TYR A 153 14.51 -11.01 -4.39
CA TYR A 153 14.69 -10.35 -3.10
C TYR A 153 14.64 -11.41 -2.00
N THR A 154 15.63 -11.44 -1.13
CA THR A 154 15.59 -12.30 0.04
C THR A 154 14.52 -11.79 1.01
N HIS A 155 14.05 -12.67 1.89
CA HIS A 155 13.12 -12.28 2.95
C HIS A 155 13.70 -11.16 3.84
N LEU A 156 14.99 -11.21 4.13
CA LEU A 156 15.71 -10.17 4.88
C LEU A 156 15.75 -8.85 4.13
N ASP A 157 15.99 -8.85 2.82
CA ASP A 157 15.97 -7.64 1.99
C ASP A 157 14.59 -7.01 1.98
N THR A 158 13.53 -7.82 1.92
CA THR A 158 12.14 -7.39 1.95
C THR A 158 11.79 -6.73 3.27
N LEU A 159 12.15 -7.34 4.40
CA LEU A 159 11.94 -6.78 5.73
C LEU A 159 12.73 -5.48 5.92
N HIS A 160 14.00 -5.46 5.49
CA HIS A 160 14.83 -4.26 5.56
C HIS A 160 14.26 -3.11 4.74
N LEU A 161 13.81 -3.37 3.52
CA LEU A 161 13.16 -2.38 2.68
C LEU A 161 11.91 -1.81 3.35
N ARG A 162 11.05 -2.66 3.88
CA ARG A 162 9.85 -2.26 4.61
C ARG A 162 10.18 -1.37 5.81
N GLU A 163 11.05 -1.85 6.68
CA GLU A 163 11.46 -1.12 7.89
C GLU A 163 12.08 0.23 7.55
N THR A 164 12.93 0.28 6.54
CA THR A 164 13.59 1.51 6.11
C THR A 164 12.58 2.51 5.55
N LEU A 165 11.66 2.08 4.70
CA LEU A 165 10.60 2.95 4.17
C LEU A 165 9.72 3.50 5.29
N MET A 166 9.48 2.72 6.33
CA MET A 166 8.65 3.12 7.46
C MET A 166 9.32 4.06 8.43
N LEU A 167 10.62 3.92 8.65
CA LEU A 167 11.40 4.82 9.54
C LEU A 167 11.33 6.28 9.11
N TYR A 168 11.15 6.53 7.82
CA TYR A 168 11.06 7.88 7.25
C TYR A 168 9.66 8.50 7.30
N HIS A 169 8.68 7.76 7.83
CA HIS A 169 7.32 8.28 7.99
C HIS A 169 7.02 8.59 9.47
N PRO A 170 6.96 9.89 9.87
CA PRO A 170 6.75 10.29 11.26
C PRO A 170 5.53 9.70 11.91
N HIS A 171 4.46 9.51 11.16
CA HIS A 171 3.20 8.95 11.67
C HIS A 171 3.29 7.49 12.08
N TYR A 172 4.20 6.75 11.50
CA TYR A 172 4.45 5.38 11.87
C TYR A 172 5.07 5.27 13.26
N GLN A 173 5.91 6.22 13.59
CA GLN A 173 6.50 6.34 14.92
C GLN A 173 5.44 6.70 15.98
N GLU A 174 4.46 7.53 15.62
CA GLU A 174 3.35 7.87 16.52
C GLU A 174 2.46 6.67 16.84
N LEU A 175 2.14 5.84 15.86
CA LEU A 175 1.36 4.61 16.06
C LEU A 175 2.09 3.61 16.95
N ASN A 176 3.40 3.48 16.80
CA ASN A 176 4.20 2.61 17.65
C ASN A 176 4.31 3.15 19.09
N LYS A 177 4.41 4.47 19.26
CA LYS A 177 4.42 5.12 20.57
C LYS A 177 3.09 4.98 21.33
N ARG A 178 1.97 4.94 20.61
CA ARG A 178 0.65 4.69 21.24
C ARG A 178 0.52 3.25 21.73
N LYS A 179 0.99 2.27 20.94
CA LYS A 179 0.99 0.86 21.33
C LYS A 179 1.85 0.58 22.58
N SER A 180 2.98 1.27 22.72
CA SER A 180 3.85 1.11 23.89
C SER A 180 3.33 1.78 25.17
N LYS A 181 2.31 2.64 25.06
CA LYS A 181 1.64 3.27 26.23
C LYS A 181 0.38 2.53 26.67
N GLU A 182 -0.14 1.64 25.84
CA GLU A 182 -1.31 0.80 26.12
C GLU A 182 -0.93 -0.62 26.58
N SER A 183 0.36 -0.92 26.60
CA SER A 183 0.95 -2.14 27.17
C SER A 183 1.56 -1.86 28.53
#